data_77576aff90e22efae4eb65196367b691
#
_entry.id   77576aff90e22efae4eb65196367b691
#
_cell.length_a   1.000
_cell.length_b   1.000
_cell.length_c   1.000
_cell.angle_alpha   90.00
_cell.angle_beta   90.00
_cell.angle_gamma   90.00
#
_symmetry.space_group_name_H-M   'P 1'
#
loop_
_entity.id
_entity.type
_entity.pdbx_description
1 polymer ?
#
loop_
_entity_poly.entity_id
_entity_poly.type
_entity_poly.pdbx_seq_one_letter_code
_entity_poly.pdbx_strand_id
1 'polypeptide(L)'
;MNERYLWYRDMPALDASLARYNLTDSAGRPLVVSSLVNFFQDSRTQNLTASGSRVDKFSFMIDSMSWNNFSSGQQMGYGWLLKTETAGATSRYFVAYVYPSSQSGWAQNQGVMRGDEIISIDGYTPQDADNSRFRAALSPTQVGTHEFVFSRKGQILRKTLRAQSVEVPQAEHRVVNHNGIQWGYLLFNSHVRSAEPALLAAIQDFRQRGIDELVVDLRYNGGGYLAIASGLARAVAGTARTEGQVFETTRFNDKRVDKNFSMPFYATALFSSDTYRTLDLPRVYVLTSPQTCSASESFINGLRGIDVQVVQIGGTSCGKPYGFYPQDNCGITYAAMEFEGVNAKGLGGFSDGMIPLCAGRAALEFPLADPTESMFAAALAHRAGLPCPSVAAAGMLGSAGTGGAGGVAYQELLIPEW
;
A
#
# COMPACT_ATOMS: atom_id res chain seq x y z
N MET A 1 -1.69 21.24 13.36
CA MET A 1 -2.57 20.29 14.08
C MET A 1 -3.87 20.95 14.52
N ASN A 2 -3.87 21.92 15.42
CA ASN A 2 -5.11 22.43 16.07
C ASN A 2 -6.24 22.91 15.12
N GLU A 3 -5.96 23.30 13.90
CA GLU A 3 -6.98 23.72 12.92
C GLU A 3 -7.32 22.60 11.92
N ARG A 4 -6.32 21.88 11.46
CA ARG A 4 -6.45 20.97 10.32
C ARG A 4 -6.67 19.50 10.71
N TYR A 5 -6.18 19.09 11.88
CA TYR A 5 -6.24 17.71 12.32
C TYR A 5 -7.68 17.26 12.56
N LEU A 6 -8.06 16.11 12.03
CA LEU A 6 -9.45 15.62 12.08
C LEU A 6 -9.95 15.49 13.53
N TRP A 7 -9.11 15.00 14.42
CA TRP A 7 -9.43 14.81 15.84
C TRP A 7 -8.77 15.88 16.73
N TYR A 8 -8.76 17.13 16.31
CA TYR A 8 -8.08 18.21 17.04
C TYR A 8 -8.60 18.39 18.47
N ARG A 9 -9.86 18.02 18.74
CA ARG A 9 -10.47 18.08 20.07
C ARG A 9 -9.95 17.02 21.04
N ASP A 10 -9.45 15.90 20.50
CA ASP A 10 -8.96 14.76 21.26
C ASP A 10 -7.44 14.77 21.39
N MET A 11 -6.80 15.87 21.01
CA MET A 11 -5.36 16.03 21.20
C MET A 11 -5.04 16.13 22.69
N PRO A 12 -4.09 15.33 23.21
CA PRO A 12 -3.68 15.44 24.60
C PRO A 12 -2.96 16.77 24.85
N ALA A 13 -3.11 17.31 26.05
CA ALA A 13 -2.28 18.41 26.51
C ALA A 13 -0.85 17.89 26.79
N LEU A 14 0.12 18.43 26.07
CA LEU A 14 1.52 18.02 26.19
C LEU A 14 2.33 19.08 26.93
N ASP A 15 3.17 18.64 27.85
CA ASP A 15 4.20 19.48 28.47
C ASP A 15 5.45 19.49 27.58
N ALA A 16 5.64 20.57 26.84
CA ALA A 16 6.76 20.72 25.90
C ALA A 16 8.14 20.78 26.60
N SER A 17 8.18 20.94 27.95
CA SER A 17 9.43 20.94 28.72
C SER A 17 10.00 19.54 28.96
N LEU A 18 9.24 18.47 28.71
CA LEU A 18 9.68 17.10 28.93
C LEU A 18 10.93 16.75 28.11
N ALA A 19 11.85 16.01 28.72
CA ALA A 19 13.13 15.61 28.11
C ALA A 19 12.96 14.92 26.75
N ARG A 20 11.89 14.13 26.56
CA ARG A 20 11.59 13.45 25.31
C ARG A 20 11.31 14.39 24.12
N TYR A 21 10.99 15.67 24.39
CA TYR A 21 10.79 16.71 23.37
C TYR A 21 11.96 17.68 23.28
N ASN A 22 13.02 17.45 24.08
CA ASN A 22 14.21 18.26 24.17
C ASN A 22 15.46 17.36 24.13
N LEU A 23 15.51 16.47 23.14
CA LEU A 23 16.59 15.50 23.00
C LEU A 23 17.90 16.19 22.61
N THR A 24 19.01 15.65 23.13
CA THR A 24 20.36 16.06 22.75
C THR A 24 21.21 14.85 22.41
N ASP A 25 22.24 15.04 21.57
CA ASP A 25 23.26 14.02 21.33
C ASP A 25 24.24 13.89 22.51
N SER A 26 25.22 12.99 22.40
CA SER A 26 26.25 12.76 23.43
C SER A 26 27.15 13.98 23.69
N ALA A 27 27.16 14.97 22.80
CA ALA A 27 27.86 16.24 22.93
C ALA A 27 26.96 17.37 23.45
N GLY A 28 25.70 17.09 23.81
CA GLY A 28 24.72 18.06 24.30
C GLY A 28 24.09 18.93 23.23
N ARG A 29 24.25 18.62 21.93
CA ARG A 29 23.65 19.38 20.82
C ARG A 29 22.19 18.96 20.62
N PRO A 30 21.25 19.90 20.38
CA PRO A 30 19.83 19.56 20.20
C PRO A 30 19.56 18.63 19.01
N LEU A 31 18.85 17.56 19.24
CA LEU A 31 18.29 16.65 18.24
C LEU A 31 16.87 17.14 17.87
N VAL A 32 16.79 18.26 17.14
CA VAL A 32 15.55 18.99 16.87
C VAL A 32 14.52 18.11 16.15
N VAL A 33 14.92 17.38 15.13
CA VAL A 33 14.02 16.55 14.33
C VAL A 33 13.43 15.42 15.16
N SER A 34 14.25 14.68 15.90
CA SER A 34 13.78 13.59 16.78
C SER A 34 12.84 14.11 17.86
N SER A 35 13.13 15.29 18.44
CA SER A 35 12.27 15.96 19.42
C SER A 35 10.91 16.33 18.82
N LEU A 36 10.89 16.90 17.61
CA LEU A 36 9.66 17.24 16.88
C LEU A 36 8.85 15.99 16.51
N VAL A 37 9.51 14.91 16.09
CA VAL A 37 8.84 13.62 15.79
C VAL A 37 8.13 13.12 17.04
N ASN A 38 8.80 13.08 18.19
CA ASN A 38 8.17 12.64 19.44
C ASN A 38 6.97 13.52 19.81
N PHE A 39 7.12 14.85 19.72
CA PHE A 39 6.04 15.78 20.03
C PHE A 39 4.84 15.60 19.09
N PHE A 40 5.09 15.46 17.77
CA PHE A 40 4.05 15.23 16.80
C PHE A 40 3.32 13.89 17.03
N GLN A 41 4.07 12.82 17.29
CA GLN A 41 3.51 11.49 17.55
C GLN A 41 2.61 11.50 18.81
N ASP A 42 3.04 12.17 19.86
CA ASP A 42 2.27 12.27 21.12
C ASP A 42 1.09 13.26 21.02
N SER A 43 1.12 14.20 20.07
CA SER A 43 0.01 15.12 19.81
C SER A 43 -1.20 14.46 19.16
N ARG A 44 -1.08 13.23 18.65
CA ARG A 44 -2.19 12.52 18.01
C ARG A 44 -3.22 12.06 19.03
N THR A 45 -4.47 11.92 18.59
CA THR A 45 -5.53 11.34 19.42
C THR A 45 -5.13 9.97 20.00
N GLN A 46 -5.54 9.72 21.22
CA GLN A 46 -5.35 8.43 21.89
C GLN A 46 -6.57 7.50 21.72
N ASN A 47 -7.61 7.94 20.99
CA ASN A 47 -8.82 7.17 20.76
C ASN A 47 -8.51 5.84 20.06
N LEU A 48 -9.28 4.81 20.44
CA LEU A 48 -9.14 3.46 19.92
C LEU A 48 -10.32 3.11 19.01
N THR A 49 -10.06 2.27 18.02
CA THR A 49 -11.08 1.60 17.20
C THR A 49 -11.78 0.50 17.99
N ALA A 50 -12.80 -0.13 17.40
CA ALA A 50 -13.51 -1.24 18.04
C ALA A 50 -12.57 -2.46 18.32
N SER A 51 -11.54 -2.66 17.50
CA SER A 51 -10.53 -3.71 17.72
C SER A 51 -9.46 -3.35 18.76
N GLY A 52 -9.51 -2.14 19.34
CA GLY A 52 -8.51 -1.66 20.29
C GLY A 52 -7.23 -1.08 19.67
N SER A 53 -7.19 -0.91 18.36
CA SER A 53 -6.10 -0.23 17.67
C SER A 53 -6.27 1.29 17.77
N ARG A 54 -5.17 2.06 17.68
CA ARG A 54 -5.29 3.53 17.61
C ARG A 54 -6.06 3.95 16.35
N VAL A 55 -7.00 4.88 16.49
CA VAL A 55 -7.72 5.48 15.36
C VAL A 55 -6.73 6.19 14.44
N ASP A 56 -5.87 7.05 15.01
CA ASP A 56 -4.77 7.67 14.26
C ASP A 56 -3.45 6.89 14.42
N LYS A 57 -3.28 5.89 13.60
CA LYS A 57 -2.01 5.19 13.34
C LYS A 57 -1.34 5.66 12.04
N PHE A 58 -1.85 6.73 11.41
CA PHE A 58 -1.55 7.10 10.03
C PHE A 58 -0.88 8.48 9.87
N SER A 59 -1.05 9.39 10.84
CA SER A 59 -0.35 10.69 10.79
C SER A 59 1.14 10.49 10.99
N PHE A 60 1.96 11.12 10.14
CA PHE A 60 3.42 10.95 10.14
C PHE A 60 4.13 12.25 9.77
N MET A 61 5.43 12.26 10.03
CA MET A 61 6.39 13.23 9.53
C MET A 61 7.48 12.50 8.76
N ILE A 62 7.98 13.12 7.71
CA ILE A 62 9.03 12.56 6.86
C ILE A 62 9.90 13.70 6.29
N ASP A 63 11.15 13.41 5.99
CA ASP A 63 12.00 14.29 5.21
C ASP A 63 11.35 14.64 3.87
N SER A 64 11.33 15.93 3.48
CA SER A 64 10.61 16.39 2.28
C SER A 64 11.21 15.83 0.99
N MET A 65 12.50 15.54 0.94
CA MET A 65 13.12 14.92 -0.23
C MET A 65 12.67 13.46 -0.37
N SER A 66 12.63 12.73 0.73
CA SER A 66 12.12 11.36 0.78
C SER A 66 10.65 11.29 0.37
N TRP A 67 9.82 12.23 0.83
CA TRP A 67 8.43 12.36 0.39
C TRP A 67 8.30 12.61 -1.12
N ASN A 68 9.12 13.53 -1.66
CA ASN A 68 9.09 13.86 -3.08
C ASN A 68 9.53 12.67 -3.95
N ASN A 69 10.55 11.93 -3.53
CA ASN A 69 10.99 10.71 -4.21
C ASN A 69 9.87 9.66 -4.21
N PHE A 70 9.27 9.39 -3.04
CA PHE A 70 8.15 8.47 -2.92
C PHE A 70 6.97 8.86 -3.82
N SER A 71 6.54 10.12 -3.78
CA SER A 71 5.39 10.61 -4.56
C SER A 71 5.66 10.65 -6.07
N SER A 72 6.92 10.70 -6.49
CA SER A 72 7.34 10.57 -7.89
C SER A 72 7.51 9.12 -8.37
N GLY A 73 7.38 8.13 -7.47
CA GLY A 73 7.55 6.72 -7.78
C GLY A 73 9.00 6.26 -7.82
N GLN A 74 9.92 7.01 -7.21
CA GLN A 74 11.33 6.67 -7.11
C GLN A 74 11.66 6.13 -5.72
N GLN A 75 12.49 5.10 -5.66
CA GLN A 75 12.94 4.50 -4.42
C GLN A 75 14.41 4.10 -4.52
N MET A 76 15.19 4.28 -3.44
CA MET A 76 16.51 3.66 -3.33
C MET A 76 16.32 2.17 -3.01
N GLY A 77 16.96 1.29 -3.74
CA GLY A 77 16.83 -0.15 -3.51
C GLY A 77 17.43 -1.03 -4.60
N TYR A 78 16.97 -2.26 -4.63
CA TYR A 78 17.50 -3.33 -5.50
C TYR A 78 16.53 -3.74 -6.62
N GLY A 79 15.36 -3.11 -6.74
CA GLY A 79 14.34 -3.44 -7.74
C GLY A 79 13.42 -4.57 -7.32
N TRP A 80 12.91 -4.51 -6.09
CA TRP A 80 11.91 -5.46 -5.58
C TRP A 80 10.96 -4.86 -4.54
N LEU A 81 9.86 -5.57 -4.30
CA LEU A 81 9.08 -5.47 -3.06
C LEU A 81 9.37 -6.68 -2.17
N LEU A 82 9.42 -6.45 -0.89
CA LEU A 82 9.61 -7.50 0.11
C LEU A 82 8.32 -7.76 0.89
N LYS A 83 8.16 -8.99 1.34
CA LYS A 83 7.18 -9.41 2.35
C LYS A 83 7.94 -9.81 3.60
N THR A 84 7.57 -9.24 4.74
CA THR A 84 8.08 -9.63 6.04
C THR A 84 7.08 -10.57 6.71
N GLU A 85 7.57 -11.68 7.25
CA GLU A 85 6.82 -12.57 8.12
C GLU A 85 7.47 -12.56 9.50
N THR A 86 6.72 -12.16 10.52
CA THR A 86 7.21 -12.08 11.89
C THR A 86 6.51 -13.12 12.76
N ALA A 87 7.29 -13.93 13.47
CA ALA A 87 6.81 -14.91 14.43
C ALA A 87 7.58 -14.71 15.76
N GLY A 88 6.92 -14.15 16.76
CA GLY A 88 7.57 -13.73 18.00
C GLY A 88 8.66 -12.67 17.73
N ALA A 89 9.89 -12.92 18.17
CA ALA A 89 11.03 -12.03 17.95
C ALA A 89 11.74 -12.24 16.61
N THR A 90 11.31 -13.22 15.80
CA THR A 90 12.00 -13.59 14.55
C THR A 90 11.26 -13.03 13.35
N SER A 91 11.97 -12.31 12.50
CA SER A 91 11.48 -11.83 11.20
C SER A 91 12.18 -12.56 10.07
N ARG A 92 11.39 -12.93 9.05
CA ARG A 92 11.86 -13.51 7.78
C ARG A 92 11.45 -12.58 6.65
N TYR A 93 12.29 -12.45 5.65
CA TYR A 93 12.12 -11.52 4.54
C TYR A 93 12.09 -12.30 3.22
N PHE A 94 11.02 -12.12 2.47
CA PHE A 94 10.81 -12.81 1.19
C PHE A 94 10.66 -11.79 0.07
N VAL A 95 11.21 -12.11 -1.09
CA VAL A 95 10.95 -11.34 -2.31
C VAL A 95 9.52 -11.57 -2.75
N ALA A 96 8.69 -10.53 -2.66
CA ALA A 96 7.28 -10.59 -2.99
C ALA A 96 6.98 -10.26 -4.46
N TYR A 97 7.77 -9.33 -5.03
CA TYR A 97 7.69 -8.94 -6.42
C TYR A 97 9.04 -8.40 -6.88
N VAL A 98 9.50 -8.81 -8.04
CA VAL A 98 10.74 -8.32 -8.65
C VAL A 98 10.38 -7.38 -9.80
N TYR A 99 10.91 -6.16 -9.77
CA TYR A 99 10.62 -5.16 -10.77
C TYR A 99 11.25 -5.53 -12.12
N PRO A 100 10.51 -5.45 -13.22
CA PRO A 100 11.07 -5.59 -14.55
C PRO A 100 12.14 -4.51 -14.80
N SER A 101 13.32 -4.92 -15.23
CA SER A 101 14.39 -3.97 -15.54
C SER A 101 15.43 -4.55 -16.49
N SER A 102 15.96 -3.69 -17.36
CA SER A 102 17.13 -3.97 -18.18
C SER A 102 18.45 -3.53 -17.51
N GLN A 103 18.42 -2.88 -16.34
CA GLN A 103 19.63 -2.34 -15.70
C GLN A 103 20.42 -3.46 -14.99
N SER A 104 21.73 -3.48 -15.23
CA SER A 104 22.63 -4.44 -14.57
C SER A 104 22.71 -4.18 -13.06
N GLY A 105 22.85 -5.26 -12.28
CA GLY A 105 22.96 -5.20 -10.83
C GLY A 105 21.63 -5.17 -10.08
N TRP A 106 20.51 -5.11 -10.77
CA TRP A 106 19.18 -5.26 -10.18
C TRP A 106 18.83 -6.72 -9.90
N ALA A 107 17.89 -6.92 -8.99
CA ALA A 107 17.43 -8.24 -8.57
C ALA A 107 17.04 -9.13 -9.76
N GLN A 108 16.27 -8.62 -10.72
CA GLN A 108 15.84 -9.37 -11.91
C GLN A 108 17.01 -9.87 -12.71
N ASN A 109 18.01 -9.03 -13.01
CA ASN A 109 19.16 -9.39 -13.85
C ASN A 109 20.15 -10.29 -13.14
N GLN A 110 20.06 -10.40 -11.81
CA GLN A 110 20.82 -11.37 -11.01
C GLN A 110 20.05 -12.68 -10.80
N GLY A 111 18.88 -12.82 -11.42
CA GLY A 111 18.07 -14.03 -11.33
C GLY A 111 17.40 -14.24 -9.98
N VAL A 112 17.18 -13.15 -9.22
CA VAL A 112 16.34 -13.17 -8.03
C VAL A 112 14.89 -13.34 -8.47
N MET A 113 14.14 -14.13 -7.73
CA MET A 113 12.75 -14.48 -8.06
C MET A 113 11.81 -14.24 -6.89
N ARG A 114 10.53 -14.06 -7.20
CA ARG A 114 9.46 -14.10 -6.21
C ARG A 114 9.54 -15.40 -5.41
N GLY A 115 9.42 -15.30 -4.08
CA GLY A 115 9.53 -16.42 -3.15
C GLY A 115 10.94 -16.68 -2.62
N ASP A 116 11.98 -16.03 -3.14
CA ASP A 116 13.32 -16.13 -2.55
C ASP A 116 13.28 -15.53 -1.13
N GLU A 117 13.75 -16.29 -0.14
CA GLU A 117 13.95 -15.84 1.23
C GLU A 117 15.35 -15.24 1.39
N ILE A 118 15.46 -14.05 1.96
CA ILE A 118 16.73 -13.42 2.30
C ILE A 118 17.25 -14.01 3.61
N ILE A 119 18.38 -14.71 3.56
CA ILE A 119 19.01 -15.36 4.71
C ILE A 119 20.02 -14.43 5.38
N SER A 120 20.87 -13.77 4.57
CA SER A 120 21.85 -12.80 5.09
C SER A 120 22.20 -11.77 4.04
N ILE A 121 22.72 -10.61 4.50
CA ILE A 121 23.27 -9.53 3.68
C ILE A 121 24.65 -9.20 4.28
N ASP A 122 25.70 -9.25 3.47
CA ASP A 122 27.09 -9.00 3.90
C ASP A 122 27.52 -9.83 5.12
N GLY A 123 26.97 -11.03 5.27
CA GLY A 123 27.20 -11.93 6.39
C GLY A 123 26.33 -11.67 7.64
N TYR A 124 25.56 -10.59 7.67
CA TYR A 124 24.62 -10.29 8.77
C TYR A 124 23.27 -10.92 8.52
N THR A 125 22.61 -11.42 9.57
CA THR A 125 21.31 -12.08 9.48
C THR A 125 20.22 -11.22 10.18
N PRO A 126 18.93 -11.42 9.85
CA PRO A 126 17.86 -10.75 10.57
C PRO A 126 17.68 -11.19 12.02
N GLN A 127 18.31 -12.34 12.41
CA GLN A 127 18.30 -12.90 13.76
C GLN A 127 19.48 -12.47 14.62
N ASP A 128 20.45 -11.73 14.09
CA ASP A 128 21.57 -11.24 14.87
C ASP A 128 21.08 -10.35 16.01
N ALA A 129 21.73 -10.42 17.18
CA ALA A 129 21.37 -9.63 18.35
C ALA A 129 21.41 -8.11 18.05
N ASP A 130 22.37 -7.68 17.21
CA ASP A 130 22.38 -6.37 16.55
C ASP A 130 22.21 -6.58 15.05
N ASN A 131 20.99 -6.47 14.58
CA ASN A 131 20.66 -6.58 13.15
C ASN A 131 20.62 -5.23 12.42
N SER A 132 21.19 -4.16 13.01
CA SER A 132 21.19 -2.82 12.42
C SER A 132 21.83 -2.79 11.03
N ARG A 133 22.97 -3.51 10.85
CA ARG A 133 23.67 -3.61 9.57
C ARG A 133 22.86 -4.38 8.53
N PHE A 134 22.20 -5.48 8.93
CA PHE A 134 21.28 -6.19 8.05
C PHE A 134 20.16 -5.26 7.56
N ARG A 135 19.50 -4.54 8.48
CA ARG A 135 18.41 -3.62 8.13
C ARG A 135 18.87 -2.44 7.28
N ALA A 136 20.02 -1.86 7.57
CA ALA A 136 20.60 -0.78 6.78
C ALA A 136 20.88 -1.25 5.33
N ALA A 137 21.42 -2.45 5.15
CA ALA A 137 21.65 -3.00 3.83
C ALA A 137 20.35 -3.45 3.12
N LEU A 138 19.33 -3.91 3.89
CA LEU A 138 18.02 -4.26 3.34
C LEU A 138 17.26 -3.04 2.80
N SER A 139 17.37 -1.90 3.49
CA SER A 139 16.73 -0.61 3.17
C SER A 139 17.78 0.48 2.97
N PRO A 140 18.56 0.43 1.88
CA PRO A 140 19.67 1.34 1.66
C PRO A 140 19.19 2.77 1.41
N THR A 141 19.92 3.75 1.93
CA THR A 141 19.72 5.19 1.68
C THR A 141 20.71 5.74 0.68
N GLN A 142 21.75 4.98 0.33
CA GLN A 142 22.82 5.37 -0.57
C GLN A 142 23.12 4.27 -1.58
N VAL A 143 23.74 4.65 -2.69
CA VAL A 143 24.26 3.69 -3.67
C VAL A 143 25.34 2.84 -3.03
N GLY A 144 25.22 1.52 -3.15
CA GLY A 144 26.15 0.58 -2.58
C GLY A 144 25.99 -0.81 -3.21
N THR A 145 26.97 -1.68 -2.98
CA THR A 145 26.94 -3.06 -3.47
C THR A 145 27.02 -4.00 -2.27
N HIS A 146 26.10 -4.96 -2.22
CA HIS A 146 25.94 -5.88 -1.11
C HIS A 146 25.86 -7.32 -1.59
N GLU A 147 26.41 -8.26 -0.81
CA GLU A 147 26.30 -9.69 -1.05
C GLU A 147 25.07 -10.24 -0.33
N PHE A 148 24.13 -10.77 -1.09
CA PHE A 148 22.91 -11.41 -0.56
C PHE A 148 23.04 -12.93 -0.62
N VAL A 149 22.62 -13.58 0.44
CA VAL A 149 22.39 -15.03 0.48
C VAL A 149 20.90 -15.27 0.52
N PHE A 150 20.38 -15.99 -0.47
CA PHE A 150 18.98 -16.38 -0.55
C PHE A 150 18.79 -17.87 -0.33
N SER A 151 17.59 -18.24 0.13
CA SER A 151 17.08 -19.61 0.07
C SER A 151 15.92 -19.66 -0.92
N ARG A 152 16.06 -20.49 -1.96
CA ARG A 152 14.99 -20.80 -2.92
C ARG A 152 14.63 -22.27 -2.82
N LYS A 153 13.50 -22.60 -2.23
CA LYS A 153 13.04 -23.98 -2.00
C LYS A 153 14.16 -24.85 -1.36
N GLY A 154 14.89 -24.28 -0.41
CA GLY A 154 15.99 -24.94 0.30
C GLY A 154 17.36 -24.85 -0.41
N GLN A 155 17.43 -24.41 -1.65
CA GLN A 155 18.69 -24.17 -2.35
C GLN A 155 19.28 -22.82 -1.95
N ILE A 156 20.56 -22.79 -1.56
CA ILE A 156 21.26 -21.55 -1.22
C ILE A 156 21.84 -20.91 -2.48
N LEU A 157 21.52 -19.64 -2.66
CA LEU A 157 21.98 -18.82 -3.77
C LEU A 157 22.71 -17.58 -3.24
N ARG A 158 23.90 -17.28 -3.80
CA ARG A 158 24.63 -16.05 -3.50
C ARG A 158 24.55 -15.10 -4.68
N LYS A 159 24.22 -13.84 -4.43
CA LYS A 159 24.06 -12.81 -5.44
C LYS A 159 24.64 -11.49 -4.97
N THR A 160 25.34 -10.80 -5.85
CA THR A 160 25.80 -9.44 -5.61
C THR A 160 24.80 -8.48 -6.22
N LEU A 161 24.16 -7.63 -5.39
CA LEU A 161 23.18 -6.67 -5.83
C LEU A 161 23.68 -5.25 -5.55
N ARG A 162 23.31 -4.33 -6.43
CA ARG A 162 23.63 -2.90 -6.29
C ARG A 162 22.39 -2.12 -5.91
N ALA A 163 22.45 -1.47 -4.74
CA ALA A 163 21.47 -0.47 -4.34
C ALA A 163 21.63 0.79 -5.21
N GLN A 164 20.54 1.26 -5.78
CA GLN A 164 20.50 2.47 -6.61
C GLN A 164 19.09 3.06 -6.64
N SER A 165 18.93 4.25 -7.20
CA SER A 165 17.58 4.78 -7.44
C SER A 165 16.87 3.90 -8.46
N VAL A 166 15.72 3.37 -8.08
CA VAL A 166 14.88 2.48 -8.89
C VAL A 166 13.53 3.16 -9.13
N GLU A 167 13.06 3.09 -10.36
CA GLU A 167 11.69 3.44 -10.68
C GLU A 167 10.80 2.23 -10.32
N VAL A 168 9.86 2.43 -9.41
CA VAL A 168 8.93 1.40 -8.99
C VAL A 168 7.86 1.24 -10.07
N PRO A 169 7.67 0.05 -10.67
CA PRO A 169 6.57 -0.20 -11.58
C PRO A 169 5.24 -0.05 -10.85
N GLN A 170 4.49 0.99 -11.20
CA GLN A 170 3.27 1.31 -10.47
C GLN A 170 2.08 0.46 -10.88
N ALA A 171 2.04 0.04 -12.16
CA ALA A 171 1.01 -0.85 -12.67
C ALA A 171 1.57 -1.77 -13.76
N GLU A 172 1.17 -3.03 -13.72
CA GLU A 172 1.41 -4.04 -14.76
C GLU A 172 0.12 -4.80 -15.06
N HIS A 173 -0.06 -5.21 -16.30
CA HIS A 173 -1.27 -5.93 -16.67
C HIS A 173 -0.99 -7.13 -17.58
N ARG A 174 -1.91 -8.09 -17.54
CA ARG A 174 -1.92 -9.27 -18.41
C ARG A 174 -3.37 -9.65 -18.73
N VAL A 175 -3.56 -10.27 -19.87
CA VAL A 175 -4.82 -10.97 -20.17
C VAL A 175 -4.53 -12.47 -20.10
N VAL A 176 -5.31 -13.18 -19.30
CA VAL A 176 -5.20 -14.61 -19.05
C VAL A 176 -6.47 -15.30 -19.50
N ASN A 177 -6.38 -16.24 -20.45
CA ASN A 177 -7.50 -17.11 -20.78
C ASN A 177 -7.55 -18.28 -19.81
N HIS A 178 -8.69 -18.46 -19.13
CA HIS A 178 -8.92 -19.60 -18.27
C HIS A 178 -10.32 -20.15 -18.50
N ASN A 179 -10.38 -21.39 -18.99
CA ASN A 179 -11.65 -22.08 -19.32
C ASN A 179 -12.56 -21.27 -20.29
N GLY A 180 -11.97 -20.62 -21.29
CA GLY A 180 -12.68 -19.83 -22.28
C GLY A 180 -13.07 -18.41 -21.82
N ILE A 181 -12.81 -18.04 -20.58
CA ILE A 181 -13.06 -16.71 -20.02
C ILE A 181 -11.78 -15.88 -20.14
N GLN A 182 -11.89 -14.68 -20.69
CA GLN A 182 -10.79 -13.71 -20.78
C GLN A 182 -10.72 -12.87 -19.50
N TRP A 183 -9.69 -13.11 -18.71
CA TRP A 183 -9.43 -12.38 -17.46
C TRP A 183 -8.42 -11.26 -17.68
N GLY A 184 -8.80 -10.02 -17.40
CA GLY A 184 -7.84 -8.96 -17.15
C GLY A 184 -7.23 -9.13 -15.76
N TYR A 185 -5.92 -9.09 -15.65
CA TYR A 185 -5.20 -9.04 -14.37
C TYR A 185 -4.38 -7.76 -14.35
N LEU A 186 -4.68 -6.88 -13.40
CA LEU A 186 -3.99 -5.62 -13.18
C LEU A 186 -3.29 -5.66 -11.81
N LEU A 187 -1.96 -5.82 -11.79
CA LEU A 187 -1.16 -5.52 -10.60
C LEU A 187 -1.04 -4.00 -10.50
N PHE A 188 -1.49 -3.43 -9.39
CA PHE A 188 -1.45 -1.99 -9.17
C PHE A 188 -0.85 -1.66 -7.81
N ASN A 189 0.36 -1.08 -7.80
CA ASN A 189 1.21 -0.97 -6.62
C ASN A 189 1.07 0.37 -5.88
N SER A 190 0.68 1.46 -6.56
CA SER A 190 0.49 2.74 -5.87
C SER A 190 -0.31 3.74 -6.72
N HIS A 191 -1.17 4.54 -6.08
CA HIS A 191 -1.95 5.60 -6.71
C HIS A 191 -1.14 6.90 -6.83
N VAL A 192 0.03 6.85 -7.47
CA VAL A 192 0.91 8.00 -7.69
C VAL A 192 0.87 8.47 -9.15
N ARG A 193 1.38 9.67 -9.39
CA ARG A 193 1.35 10.32 -10.71
C ARG A 193 1.88 9.40 -11.83
N SER A 194 3.00 8.73 -11.60
CA SER A 194 3.63 7.85 -12.59
C SER A 194 2.82 6.60 -12.93
N ALA A 195 1.76 6.29 -12.18
CA ALA A 195 0.88 5.15 -12.46
C ALA A 195 -0.11 5.38 -13.60
N GLU A 196 -0.55 6.62 -13.83
CA GLU A 196 -1.65 6.91 -14.76
C GLU A 196 -1.40 6.42 -16.19
N PRO A 197 -0.23 6.65 -16.81
CA PRO A 197 0.01 6.15 -18.17
C PRO A 197 -0.13 4.63 -18.27
N ALA A 198 0.37 3.88 -17.29
CA ALA A 198 0.27 2.42 -17.28
C ALA A 198 -1.17 1.94 -17.04
N LEU A 199 -1.94 2.63 -16.19
CA LEU A 199 -3.36 2.34 -15.98
C LEU A 199 -4.19 2.59 -17.25
N LEU A 200 -3.98 3.72 -17.92
CA LEU A 200 -4.65 4.05 -19.18
C LEU A 200 -4.37 3.00 -20.26
N ALA A 201 -3.10 2.58 -20.40
CA ALA A 201 -2.67 1.54 -21.32
C ALA A 201 -3.31 0.18 -20.98
N ALA A 202 -3.35 -0.20 -19.70
CA ALA A 202 -3.96 -1.45 -19.24
C ALA A 202 -5.46 -1.49 -19.57
N ILE A 203 -6.20 -0.44 -19.23
CA ILE A 203 -7.64 -0.37 -19.52
C ILE A 203 -7.91 -0.40 -21.02
N GLN A 204 -7.09 0.27 -21.82
CA GLN A 204 -7.21 0.23 -23.28
C GLN A 204 -6.97 -1.17 -23.84
N ASP A 205 -5.93 -1.89 -23.37
CA ASP A 205 -5.64 -3.27 -23.80
C ASP A 205 -6.77 -4.24 -23.40
N PHE A 206 -7.25 -4.13 -22.17
CA PHE A 206 -8.38 -4.93 -21.68
C PHE A 206 -9.64 -4.74 -22.53
N ARG A 207 -9.96 -3.48 -22.86
CA ARG A 207 -11.08 -3.16 -23.74
C ARG A 207 -10.90 -3.73 -25.14
N GLN A 208 -9.71 -3.60 -25.73
CA GLN A 208 -9.41 -4.12 -27.07
C GLN A 208 -9.49 -5.63 -27.14
N ARG A 209 -9.07 -6.32 -26.07
CA ARG A 209 -9.12 -7.79 -25.98
C ARG A 209 -10.48 -8.33 -25.54
N GLY A 210 -11.42 -7.45 -25.14
CA GLY A 210 -12.76 -7.86 -24.74
C GLY A 210 -12.73 -8.78 -23.52
N ILE A 211 -12.11 -8.35 -22.41
CA ILE A 211 -12.10 -9.17 -21.19
C ILE A 211 -13.50 -9.34 -20.61
N ASP A 212 -13.76 -10.53 -20.07
CA ASP A 212 -15.03 -10.88 -19.43
C ASP A 212 -15.03 -10.54 -17.93
N GLU A 213 -13.88 -10.66 -17.27
CA GLU A 213 -13.68 -10.48 -15.83
C GLU A 213 -12.38 -9.72 -15.57
N LEU A 214 -12.34 -8.98 -14.47
CA LEU A 214 -11.17 -8.21 -14.05
C LEU A 214 -10.75 -8.57 -12.64
N VAL A 215 -9.45 -8.81 -12.47
CA VAL A 215 -8.77 -8.82 -11.17
C VAL A 215 -7.91 -7.56 -11.04
N VAL A 216 -8.14 -6.78 -10.01
CA VAL A 216 -7.27 -5.68 -9.58
C VAL A 216 -6.50 -6.12 -8.34
N ASP A 217 -5.21 -6.33 -8.50
CA ASP A 217 -4.34 -6.77 -7.40
C ASP A 217 -3.76 -5.56 -6.67
N LEU A 218 -4.35 -5.26 -5.51
CA LEU A 218 -3.97 -4.17 -4.61
C LEU A 218 -3.21 -4.65 -3.38
N ARG A 219 -2.74 -5.92 -3.37
CA ARG A 219 -2.12 -6.51 -2.16
C ARG A 219 -0.87 -5.77 -1.66
N TYR A 220 -0.23 -4.97 -2.50
CA TYR A 220 0.96 -4.17 -2.16
C TYR A 220 0.69 -2.65 -2.23
N ASN A 221 -0.57 -2.23 -2.42
CA ASN A 221 -0.92 -0.84 -2.69
C ASN A 221 -1.34 -0.08 -1.43
N GLY A 222 -0.45 0.76 -0.92
CA GLY A 222 -0.69 1.62 0.24
C GLY A 222 -1.59 2.85 -0.02
N GLY A 223 -2.10 3.02 -1.23
CA GLY A 223 -2.94 4.18 -1.60
C GLY A 223 -2.21 5.24 -2.42
N GLY A 224 -2.60 6.50 -2.21
CA GLY A 224 -2.10 7.68 -2.91
C GLY A 224 -3.24 8.63 -3.29
N TYR A 225 -3.27 9.11 -4.53
CA TYR A 225 -4.28 10.08 -4.99
C TYR A 225 -5.66 9.43 -5.15
N LEU A 226 -6.66 9.94 -4.43
CA LEU A 226 -8.07 9.53 -4.54
C LEU A 226 -8.61 9.71 -5.97
N ALA A 227 -8.17 10.75 -6.69
CA ALA A 227 -8.59 10.99 -8.06
C ALA A 227 -8.19 9.86 -9.02
N ILE A 228 -7.03 9.22 -8.81
CA ILE A 228 -6.59 8.05 -9.58
C ILE A 228 -7.48 6.84 -9.26
N ALA A 229 -7.81 6.62 -7.99
CA ALA A 229 -8.75 5.57 -7.59
C ALA A 229 -10.13 5.77 -8.20
N SER A 230 -10.63 7.02 -8.21
CA SER A 230 -11.88 7.42 -8.84
C SER A 230 -11.88 7.16 -10.36
N GLY A 231 -10.81 7.54 -11.07
CA GLY A 231 -10.66 7.29 -12.51
C GLY A 231 -10.64 5.80 -12.85
N LEU A 232 -9.90 5.00 -12.08
CA LEU A 232 -9.87 3.54 -12.23
C LEU A 232 -11.26 2.92 -11.93
N ALA A 233 -11.95 3.39 -10.89
CA ALA A 233 -13.30 2.92 -10.56
C ALA A 233 -14.30 3.22 -11.69
N ARG A 234 -14.22 4.42 -12.29
CA ARG A 234 -15.00 4.75 -13.50
C ARG A 234 -14.67 3.82 -14.67
N ALA A 235 -13.39 3.58 -14.91
CA ALA A 235 -12.95 2.69 -15.98
C ALA A 235 -13.54 1.28 -15.83
N VAL A 236 -13.59 0.77 -14.61
CA VAL A 236 -14.18 -0.55 -14.29
C VAL A 236 -15.70 -0.55 -14.46
N ALA A 237 -16.39 0.38 -13.79
CA ALA A 237 -17.84 0.37 -13.68
C ALA A 237 -18.57 0.84 -14.94
N GLY A 238 -17.93 1.69 -15.74
CA GLY A 238 -18.50 2.25 -16.95
C GLY A 238 -19.26 3.56 -16.77
N THR A 239 -19.45 4.27 -17.87
CA THR A 239 -20.09 5.58 -17.88
C THR A 239 -21.51 5.54 -17.33
N ALA A 240 -22.31 4.56 -17.75
CA ALA A 240 -23.73 4.48 -17.39
C ALA A 240 -23.96 4.35 -15.87
N ARG A 241 -23.02 3.69 -15.13
CA ARG A 241 -23.13 3.53 -13.66
C ARG A 241 -22.52 4.68 -12.90
N THR A 242 -21.62 5.45 -13.51
CA THR A 242 -20.82 6.46 -12.78
C THR A 242 -21.22 7.90 -13.09
N GLU A 243 -21.97 8.15 -14.15
CA GLU A 243 -22.41 9.49 -14.53
C GLU A 243 -23.28 10.11 -13.44
N GLY A 244 -22.90 11.30 -12.97
CA GLY A 244 -23.62 12.01 -11.90
C GLY A 244 -23.47 11.37 -10.52
N GLN A 245 -22.73 10.27 -10.36
CA GLN A 245 -22.55 9.62 -9.07
C GLN A 245 -21.34 10.17 -8.31
N VAL A 246 -21.41 10.10 -6.99
CA VAL A 246 -20.34 10.47 -6.08
C VAL A 246 -19.46 9.23 -5.84
N PHE A 247 -18.16 9.38 -6.10
CA PHE A 247 -17.16 8.37 -5.74
C PHE A 247 -16.91 8.36 -4.24
N GLU A 248 -16.58 9.53 -3.68
CA GLU A 248 -16.31 9.72 -2.26
C GLU A 248 -16.63 11.15 -1.83
N THR A 249 -17.26 11.32 -0.68
CA THR A 249 -17.38 12.62 0.00
C THR A 249 -16.36 12.71 1.10
N THR A 250 -15.46 13.70 1.03
CA THR A 250 -14.49 14.02 2.07
C THR A 250 -15.14 14.92 3.12
N ARG A 251 -15.03 14.53 4.40
CA ARG A 251 -15.58 15.26 5.56
C ARG A 251 -14.45 15.70 6.46
N PHE A 252 -14.28 17.01 6.56
CA PHE A 252 -13.29 17.64 7.45
C PHE A 252 -13.86 17.84 8.85
N ASN A 253 -13.00 18.23 9.79
CA ASN A 253 -13.45 18.63 11.12
C ASN A 253 -14.36 19.89 11.05
N ASP A 254 -15.02 20.21 12.16
CA ASP A 254 -16.01 21.30 12.25
C ASP A 254 -15.45 22.71 12.00
N LYS A 255 -14.14 22.92 12.10
CA LYS A 255 -13.49 24.20 11.74
C LYS A 255 -13.29 24.36 10.23
N ARG A 256 -13.47 23.27 9.47
CA ARG A 256 -13.15 23.20 8.03
C ARG A 256 -14.27 22.56 7.20
N VAL A 257 -15.52 22.68 7.64
CA VAL A 257 -16.67 22.14 6.90
C VAL A 257 -16.82 22.73 5.50
N ASP A 258 -16.31 23.96 5.29
CA ASP A 258 -16.24 24.63 3.98
C ASP A 258 -15.33 23.90 2.98
N LYS A 259 -14.50 22.97 3.43
CA LYS A 259 -13.62 22.11 2.62
C LYS A 259 -14.25 20.76 2.28
N ASN A 260 -15.43 20.45 2.82
CA ASN A 260 -16.13 19.22 2.46
C ASN A 260 -16.37 19.19 0.95
N PHE A 261 -16.07 18.06 0.33
CA PHE A 261 -16.14 17.93 -1.13
C PHE A 261 -16.65 16.56 -1.55
N SER A 262 -17.63 16.54 -2.44
CA SER A 262 -18.12 15.31 -3.07
C SER A 262 -17.40 15.10 -4.39
N MET A 263 -16.45 14.16 -4.38
CA MET A 263 -15.63 13.78 -5.53
C MET A 263 -16.46 12.93 -6.49
N PRO A 264 -16.56 13.29 -7.78
CA PRO A 264 -17.21 12.44 -8.78
C PRO A 264 -16.31 11.27 -9.19
N PHE A 265 -16.85 10.38 -10.02
CA PHE A 265 -16.06 9.43 -10.77
C PHE A 265 -15.39 10.15 -11.95
N TYR A 266 -14.09 10.39 -11.89
CA TYR A 266 -13.37 11.16 -12.89
C TYR A 266 -13.23 10.43 -14.23
N ALA A 267 -13.58 11.11 -15.32
CA ALA A 267 -13.40 10.60 -16.68
C ALA A 267 -11.97 10.83 -17.18
N THR A 268 -11.36 11.94 -16.79
CA THR A 268 -10.05 12.38 -17.24
C THR A 268 -8.99 12.06 -16.19
N ALA A 269 -7.81 11.68 -16.63
CA ALA A 269 -6.66 11.45 -15.79
C ALA A 269 -6.27 12.73 -15.04
N LEU A 270 -5.74 12.57 -13.82
CA LEU A 270 -5.42 13.70 -12.95
C LEU A 270 -4.22 14.51 -13.48
N PHE A 271 -3.26 13.84 -14.11
CA PHE A 271 -1.97 14.43 -14.52
C PHE A 271 -1.78 14.52 -16.03
N SER A 272 -2.83 14.20 -16.82
CA SER A 272 -2.85 14.40 -18.27
C SER A 272 -4.27 14.77 -18.73
N SER A 273 -4.44 15.07 -20.02
CA SER A 273 -5.75 15.29 -20.63
C SER A 273 -6.40 13.99 -21.13
N ASP A 274 -5.77 12.84 -20.91
CA ASP A 274 -6.25 11.57 -21.40
C ASP A 274 -7.52 11.13 -20.66
N THR A 275 -8.41 10.48 -21.39
CA THR A 275 -9.68 9.98 -20.84
C THR A 275 -9.60 8.48 -20.60
N TYR A 276 -9.99 8.05 -19.42
CA TYR A 276 -10.17 6.64 -19.11
C TYR A 276 -11.22 6.02 -20.01
N ARG A 277 -10.84 4.99 -20.78
CA ARG A 277 -11.81 4.12 -21.45
C ARG A 277 -12.56 3.31 -20.39
N THR A 278 -13.73 2.77 -20.75
CA THR A 278 -14.55 1.99 -19.82
C THR A 278 -14.66 0.53 -20.25
N LEU A 279 -14.75 -0.34 -19.25
CA LEU A 279 -14.91 -1.80 -19.41
C LEU A 279 -16.36 -2.22 -19.16
N ASP A 280 -17.15 -1.37 -18.50
CA ASP A 280 -18.57 -1.56 -18.21
C ASP A 280 -18.89 -2.86 -17.42
N LEU A 281 -17.95 -3.31 -16.58
CA LEU A 281 -18.05 -4.55 -15.83
C LEU A 281 -19.01 -4.40 -14.63
N PRO A 282 -19.94 -5.36 -14.42
CA PRO A 282 -20.83 -5.35 -13.26
C PRO A 282 -20.15 -5.82 -11.98
N ARG A 283 -18.96 -6.41 -12.10
CA ARG A 283 -18.18 -7.00 -11.03
C ARG A 283 -16.69 -6.78 -11.23
N VAL A 284 -15.97 -6.71 -10.12
CA VAL A 284 -14.52 -6.73 -10.10
C VAL A 284 -14.03 -7.58 -8.92
N TYR A 285 -12.95 -8.33 -9.13
CA TYR A 285 -12.22 -9.05 -8.10
C TYR A 285 -11.08 -8.18 -7.61
N VAL A 286 -10.96 -7.99 -6.30
CA VAL A 286 -9.91 -7.17 -5.72
C VAL A 286 -9.08 -8.00 -4.74
N LEU A 287 -7.79 -8.18 -5.05
CA LEU A 287 -6.88 -8.89 -4.16
C LEU A 287 -6.31 -7.92 -3.14
N THR A 288 -6.47 -8.24 -1.85
CA THR A 288 -6.11 -7.35 -0.74
C THR A 288 -5.20 -8.02 0.28
N SER A 289 -4.48 -7.20 1.03
CA SER A 289 -3.68 -7.59 2.18
C SER A 289 -3.73 -6.48 3.24
N PRO A 290 -3.11 -6.64 4.42
CA PRO A 290 -2.96 -5.54 5.39
C PRO A 290 -2.20 -4.32 4.86
N GLN A 291 -1.52 -4.41 3.71
CA GLN A 291 -0.87 -3.29 3.03
C GLN A 291 -1.83 -2.52 2.09
N THR A 292 -2.99 -3.10 1.75
CA THR A 292 -4.02 -2.43 0.95
C THR A 292 -4.66 -1.31 1.76
N CYS A 293 -4.46 -0.04 1.38
CA CYS A 293 -4.71 1.09 2.26
C CYS A 293 -5.25 2.32 1.53
N SER A 294 -6.02 3.17 2.23
CA SER A 294 -6.36 4.55 1.78
C SER A 294 -7.08 4.56 0.41
N ALA A 295 -6.52 5.20 -0.63
CA ALA A 295 -7.13 5.26 -1.97
C ALA A 295 -7.47 3.86 -2.55
N SER A 296 -6.75 2.80 -2.16
CA SER A 296 -7.09 1.42 -2.52
C SER A 296 -8.39 0.95 -1.85
N GLU A 297 -8.61 1.35 -0.60
CA GLU A 297 -9.85 1.08 0.12
C GLU A 297 -11.00 1.96 -0.41
N SER A 298 -10.70 3.22 -0.77
CA SER A 298 -11.65 4.11 -1.41
C SER A 298 -12.12 3.58 -2.77
N PHE A 299 -11.23 2.94 -3.56
CA PHE A 299 -11.61 2.24 -4.80
C PHE A 299 -12.67 1.16 -4.54
N ILE A 300 -12.46 0.32 -3.52
CA ILE A 300 -13.41 -0.72 -3.11
C ILE A 300 -14.72 -0.09 -2.63
N ASN A 301 -14.62 0.90 -1.73
CA ASN A 301 -15.78 1.54 -1.10
C ASN A 301 -16.62 2.35 -2.11
N GLY A 302 -15.99 3.08 -3.01
CA GLY A 302 -16.65 3.88 -4.04
C GLY A 302 -17.45 3.00 -5.01
N LEU A 303 -16.89 1.88 -5.47
CA LEU A 303 -17.58 0.91 -6.31
C LEU A 303 -18.79 0.27 -5.60
N ARG A 304 -18.62 -0.11 -4.32
CA ARG A 304 -19.73 -0.60 -3.48
C ARG A 304 -20.83 0.47 -3.29
N GLY A 305 -20.45 1.74 -3.27
CA GLY A 305 -21.36 2.88 -3.16
C GLY A 305 -22.36 3.00 -4.31
N ILE A 306 -22.00 2.49 -5.49
CA ILE A 306 -22.82 2.49 -6.72
C ILE A 306 -23.25 1.09 -7.15
N ASP A 307 -23.31 0.15 -6.22
CA ASP A 307 -23.78 -1.23 -6.43
C ASP A 307 -22.99 -2.07 -7.44
N VAL A 308 -21.72 -1.73 -7.70
CA VAL A 308 -20.81 -2.63 -8.41
C VAL A 308 -20.39 -3.74 -7.46
N GLN A 309 -20.51 -4.99 -7.92
CA GLN A 309 -20.09 -6.14 -7.11
C GLN A 309 -18.57 -6.18 -6.96
N VAL A 310 -18.07 -5.90 -5.76
CA VAL A 310 -16.65 -6.04 -5.43
C VAL A 310 -16.43 -7.33 -4.64
N VAL A 311 -15.78 -8.31 -5.28
CA VAL A 311 -15.37 -9.57 -4.65
C VAL A 311 -13.96 -9.40 -4.10
N GLN A 312 -13.87 -9.06 -2.82
CA GLN A 312 -12.60 -8.88 -2.13
C GLN A 312 -12.03 -10.23 -1.70
N ILE A 313 -10.75 -10.50 -2.04
CA ILE A 313 -10.06 -11.77 -1.78
C ILE A 313 -8.72 -11.48 -1.10
N GLY A 314 -8.38 -12.25 -0.09
CA GLY A 314 -7.08 -12.16 0.56
C GLY A 314 -7.16 -11.87 2.06
N GLY A 315 -6.43 -10.85 2.51
CA GLY A 315 -6.42 -10.36 3.88
C GLY A 315 -7.28 -9.12 4.08
N THR A 316 -7.63 -8.88 5.34
CA THR A 316 -8.26 -7.61 5.76
C THR A 316 -7.34 -6.44 5.41
N SER A 317 -7.89 -5.36 4.88
CA SER A 317 -7.14 -4.15 4.52
C SER A 317 -6.67 -3.35 5.75
N CYS A 318 -5.91 -2.29 5.57
CA CYS A 318 -5.27 -1.57 6.67
C CYS A 318 -6.23 -0.75 7.57
N GLY A 319 -7.39 -0.35 7.03
CA GLY A 319 -8.38 0.43 7.76
C GLY A 319 -8.10 1.93 7.80
N LYS A 320 -7.83 2.55 6.65
CA LYS A 320 -7.57 4.00 6.54
C LYS A 320 -8.65 4.74 5.75
N PRO A 321 -9.85 4.97 6.31
CA PRO A 321 -10.87 5.81 5.68
C PRO A 321 -10.52 7.31 5.75
N TYR A 322 -9.28 7.67 5.94
CA TYR A 322 -8.80 9.02 6.24
C TYR A 322 -7.81 9.50 5.20
N GLY A 323 -7.80 10.83 4.98
CA GLY A 323 -6.84 11.45 4.09
C GLY A 323 -6.19 12.70 4.69
N PHE A 324 -5.16 13.17 4.00
CA PHE A 324 -4.36 14.31 4.41
C PHE A 324 -3.88 15.11 3.19
N TYR A 325 -3.50 16.35 3.45
CA TYR A 325 -2.73 17.15 2.52
C TYR A 325 -1.33 17.40 3.11
N PRO A 326 -0.25 17.01 2.42
CA PRO A 326 1.10 17.19 2.94
C PRO A 326 1.40 18.68 3.15
N GLN A 327 2.10 18.99 4.23
CA GLN A 327 2.52 20.35 4.59
C GLN A 327 4.01 20.36 4.81
N ASP A 328 4.73 21.09 3.96
CA ASP A 328 6.17 21.23 4.07
C ASP A 328 6.54 22.39 4.99
N ASN A 329 7.46 22.14 5.91
CA ASN A 329 8.06 23.17 6.76
C ASN A 329 9.46 22.77 7.18
N CYS A 330 10.44 23.65 6.95
CA CYS A 330 11.86 23.46 7.33
C CYS A 330 12.43 22.09 6.90
N GLY A 331 12.16 21.66 5.66
CA GLY A 331 12.67 20.39 5.12
C GLY A 331 11.94 19.13 5.60
N ILE A 332 10.88 19.29 6.35
CA ILE A 332 10.04 18.19 6.85
C ILE A 332 8.65 18.32 6.26
N THR A 333 8.10 17.22 5.76
CA THR A 333 6.71 17.10 5.32
C THR A 333 5.88 16.49 6.44
N TYR A 334 4.83 17.18 6.84
CA TYR A 334 3.86 16.78 7.86
C TYR A 334 2.59 16.27 7.18
N ALA A 335 2.15 15.10 7.59
CA ALA A 335 0.94 14.44 7.11
C ALA A 335 0.02 14.13 8.29
N ALA A 336 -0.73 15.14 8.75
CA ALA A 336 -1.78 14.95 9.75
C ALA A 336 -3.08 14.55 9.04
N MET A 337 -3.84 13.57 9.56
CA MET A 337 -5.15 13.22 9.00
C MET A 337 -6.11 14.40 9.14
N GLU A 338 -6.72 14.83 8.01
CA GLU A 338 -7.54 16.05 7.95
C GLU A 338 -9.01 15.76 7.66
N PHE A 339 -9.31 14.66 6.97
CA PHE A 339 -10.67 14.31 6.58
C PHE A 339 -10.92 12.81 6.63
N GLU A 340 -12.21 12.45 6.73
CA GLU A 340 -12.73 11.10 6.55
C GLU A 340 -13.45 11.01 5.21
N GLY A 341 -13.33 9.85 4.52
CA GLY A 341 -14.03 9.54 3.27
C GLY A 341 -15.25 8.66 3.49
N VAL A 342 -16.37 9.01 2.82
CA VAL A 342 -17.57 8.16 2.76
C VAL A 342 -18.04 8.04 1.32
N ASN A 343 -18.59 6.87 0.94
CA ASN A 343 -19.07 6.62 -0.42
C ASN A 343 -20.45 7.29 -0.69
N ALA A 344 -21.02 7.09 -1.88
CA ALA A 344 -22.30 7.64 -2.29
C ALA A 344 -23.48 7.29 -1.36
N LYS A 345 -23.38 6.18 -0.60
CA LYS A 345 -24.37 5.74 0.40
C LYS A 345 -24.06 6.26 1.81
N GLY A 346 -23.06 7.12 1.95
CA GLY A 346 -22.59 7.62 3.25
C GLY A 346 -21.86 6.60 4.10
N LEU A 347 -21.44 5.46 3.51
CA LEU A 347 -20.69 4.41 4.22
C LEU A 347 -19.19 4.71 4.19
N GLY A 348 -18.58 4.68 5.36
CA GLY A 348 -17.17 4.84 5.67
C GLY A 348 -16.85 4.08 6.95
N GLY A 349 -15.95 4.59 7.78
CA GLY A 349 -15.72 4.08 9.14
C GLY A 349 -15.07 2.68 9.21
N PHE A 350 -14.38 2.24 8.16
CA PHE A 350 -13.68 0.95 8.13
C PHE A 350 -12.29 1.02 8.80
N SER A 351 -12.19 1.66 9.95
CA SER A 351 -10.90 1.90 10.65
C SER A 351 -10.20 0.62 11.12
N ASP A 352 -10.93 -0.49 11.21
CA ASP A 352 -10.38 -1.83 11.49
C ASP A 352 -10.11 -2.65 10.21
N GLY A 353 -10.24 -2.02 9.04
CA GLY A 353 -10.06 -2.62 7.72
C GLY A 353 -11.32 -3.21 7.12
N MET A 354 -11.24 -3.45 5.81
CA MET A 354 -12.31 -4.14 5.07
C MET A 354 -12.03 -5.64 5.07
N ILE A 355 -12.95 -6.41 5.62
CA ILE A 355 -12.85 -7.87 5.69
C ILE A 355 -13.13 -8.46 4.30
N PRO A 356 -12.26 -9.35 3.76
CA PRO A 356 -12.47 -9.98 2.47
C PRO A 356 -13.64 -10.98 2.51
N LEU A 357 -14.31 -11.14 1.36
CA LEU A 357 -15.33 -12.19 1.19
C LEU A 357 -14.67 -13.56 1.17
N CYS A 358 -13.55 -13.69 0.44
CA CYS A 358 -12.78 -14.92 0.35
C CYS A 358 -11.43 -14.72 1.05
N ALA A 359 -11.18 -15.45 2.12
CA ALA A 359 -9.88 -15.42 2.75
C ALA A 359 -8.81 -16.04 1.86
N GLY A 360 -7.62 -15.43 1.82
CA GLY A 360 -6.50 -15.93 1.04
C GLY A 360 -5.18 -15.35 1.53
N ARG A 361 -4.09 -16.04 1.17
CA ARG A 361 -2.72 -15.57 1.43
C ARG A 361 -1.92 -15.68 0.14
N ALA A 362 -1.10 -14.69 -0.15
CA ALA A 362 -0.22 -14.72 -1.32
C ALA A 362 0.70 -15.97 -1.27
N ALA A 363 0.56 -16.82 -2.26
CA ALA A 363 1.45 -17.96 -2.49
C ALA A 363 2.68 -17.47 -3.25
N LEU A 364 3.79 -17.26 -2.53
CA LEU A 364 5.01 -16.67 -3.10
C LEU A 364 5.75 -17.62 -4.05
N GLU A 365 5.46 -18.92 -3.99
CA GLU A 365 6.00 -19.97 -4.86
C GLU A 365 5.48 -19.93 -6.30
N PHE A 366 4.41 -19.15 -6.56
CA PHE A 366 3.82 -18.98 -7.88
C PHE A 366 4.00 -17.53 -8.39
N PRO A 367 4.17 -17.33 -9.71
CA PRO A 367 4.17 -16.00 -10.28
C PRO A 367 2.86 -15.26 -10.05
N LEU A 368 2.92 -13.92 -10.09
CA LEU A 368 1.69 -13.10 -10.14
C LEU A 368 0.97 -13.33 -11.47
N ALA A 369 -0.36 -13.24 -11.46
CA ALA A 369 -1.24 -13.55 -12.60
C ALA A 369 -1.22 -15.03 -13.05
N ASP A 370 -0.60 -15.93 -12.29
CA ASP A 370 -0.69 -17.37 -12.54
C ASP A 370 -2.04 -17.89 -12.02
N PRO A 371 -2.83 -18.63 -12.84
CA PRO A 371 -4.10 -19.22 -12.40
C PRO A 371 -3.98 -20.15 -11.18
N THR A 372 -2.81 -20.65 -10.87
CA THR A 372 -2.54 -21.51 -9.69
C THR A 372 -2.11 -20.71 -8.46
N GLU A 373 -1.82 -19.41 -8.59
CA GLU A 373 -1.54 -18.54 -7.44
C GLU A 373 -2.82 -18.44 -6.58
N SER A 374 -2.70 -18.70 -5.30
CA SER A 374 -3.85 -18.97 -4.41
C SER A 374 -4.94 -17.90 -4.42
N MET A 375 -4.58 -16.61 -4.50
CA MET A 375 -5.59 -15.54 -4.49
C MET A 375 -6.26 -15.39 -5.85
N PHE A 376 -5.53 -15.54 -6.96
CA PHE A 376 -6.12 -15.56 -8.29
C PHE A 376 -6.94 -16.84 -8.50
N ALA A 377 -6.46 -18.00 -8.07
CA ALA A 377 -7.24 -19.26 -8.07
C ALA A 377 -8.58 -19.12 -7.32
N ALA A 378 -8.60 -18.38 -6.20
CA ALA A 378 -9.85 -18.12 -5.47
C ALA A 378 -10.83 -17.25 -6.28
N ALA A 379 -10.35 -16.28 -7.08
CA ALA A 379 -11.20 -15.51 -7.99
C ALA A 379 -11.81 -16.41 -9.09
N LEU A 380 -11.00 -17.28 -9.66
CA LEU A 380 -11.44 -18.26 -10.68
C LEU A 380 -12.51 -19.22 -10.12
N ALA A 381 -12.26 -19.75 -8.92
CA ALA A 381 -13.19 -20.64 -8.20
C ALA A 381 -14.53 -19.94 -7.89
N HIS A 382 -14.46 -18.72 -7.34
CA HIS A 382 -15.67 -17.93 -7.05
C HIS A 382 -16.48 -17.66 -8.34
N ARG A 383 -15.81 -17.34 -9.45
CA ARG A 383 -16.48 -17.14 -10.76
C ARG A 383 -17.19 -18.39 -11.23
N ALA A 384 -16.62 -19.55 -10.96
CA ALA A 384 -17.20 -20.86 -11.29
C ALA A 384 -18.32 -21.30 -10.33
N GLY A 385 -18.71 -20.44 -9.36
CA GLY A 385 -19.76 -20.76 -8.37
C GLY A 385 -19.28 -21.67 -7.22
N LEU A 386 -17.98 -21.91 -7.10
CA LEU A 386 -17.42 -22.70 -5.99
C LEU A 386 -17.31 -21.83 -4.74
N PRO A 387 -17.51 -22.43 -3.54
CA PRO A 387 -17.33 -21.70 -2.29
C PRO A 387 -15.87 -21.26 -2.11
N CYS A 388 -15.67 -20.04 -1.67
CA CYS A 388 -14.34 -19.58 -1.32
C CYS A 388 -14.07 -19.75 0.19
N PRO A 389 -12.79 -19.89 0.60
CA PRO A 389 -12.44 -20.01 2.02
C PRO A 389 -12.96 -18.81 2.82
N SER A 390 -13.58 -19.05 3.96
CA SER A 390 -13.98 -18.00 4.91
C SER A 390 -12.79 -17.53 5.74
N VAL A 391 -12.87 -16.30 6.29
CA VAL A 391 -11.86 -15.76 7.21
C VAL A 391 -11.66 -16.67 8.42
N ALA A 392 -12.73 -17.28 8.95
CA ALA A 392 -12.66 -18.24 10.04
C ALA A 392 -11.86 -19.50 9.68
N ALA A 393 -12.02 -20.02 8.46
CA ALA A 393 -11.26 -21.18 7.99
C ALA A 393 -9.77 -20.86 7.75
N ALA A 394 -9.44 -19.64 7.31
CA ALA A 394 -8.07 -19.22 7.15
C ALA A 394 -7.31 -19.04 8.47
N GLY A 395 -8.00 -18.66 9.53
CA GLY A 395 -7.46 -18.57 10.90
C GLY A 395 -7.00 -19.92 11.48
N MET A 396 -7.60 -21.03 11.02
CA MET A 396 -7.17 -22.38 11.39
C MET A 396 -5.92 -22.86 10.63
N LEU A 397 -5.56 -22.21 9.51
CA LEU A 397 -4.42 -22.57 8.68
C LEU A 397 -3.14 -21.79 9.04
N GLY A 398 -3.17 -20.95 10.07
CA GLY A 398 -1.99 -20.22 10.51
C GLY A 398 -2.30 -19.06 11.44
N SER A 399 -2.49 -19.33 12.70
CA SER A 399 -2.25 -18.34 13.76
C SER A 399 -0.71 -18.17 13.92
N ALA A 400 -0.08 -17.52 12.95
CA ALA A 400 1.28 -17.04 13.09
C ALA A 400 1.21 -15.51 13.01
N GLY A 401 1.16 -14.86 14.19
CA GLY A 401 1.47 -13.46 14.35
C GLY A 401 0.39 -12.48 13.89
N THR A 402 -0.60 -12.23 14.73
CA THR A 402 -1.15 -10.89 14.88
C THR A 402 -0.05 -10.01 15.49
N GLY A 403 1.04 -9.85 14.80
CA GLY A 403 2.08 -8.88 15.06
C GLY A 403 1.75 -7.64 14.27
N GLY A 404 1.62 -6.57 14.95
CA GLY A 404 1.47 -5.20 14.64
C GLY A 404 1.34 -4.77 13.16
N ALA A 405 0.42 -3.86 12.95
CA ALA A 405 0.18 -3.13 11.72
C ALA A 405 1.43 -2.96 10.86
N GLY A 406 1.61 -3.85 9.90
CA GLY A 406 2.61 -3.70 8.84
C GLY A 406 2.17 -2.69 7.81
N GLY A 407 2.02 -1.46 8.23
CA GLY A 407 2.12 -0.32 7.36
C GLY A 407 3.61 -0.04 7.10
N VAL A 408 4.33 -1.03 6.56
CA VAL A 408 5.79 -0.99 6.35
C VAL A 408 6.21 0.15 5.42
N ALA A 409 5.34 0.66 4.55
CA ALA A 409 5.69 1.78 3.67
C ALA A 409 5.86 3.13 4.39
N TYR A 410 5.31 3.31 5.59
CA TYR A 410 5.34 4.61 6.27
C TYR A 410 6.12 4.63 7.58
N GLN A 411 6.34 3.50 8.24
CA GLN A 411 7.08 3.46 9.52
C GLN A 411 8.58 3.23 9.37
N GLU A 412 9.04 2.65 8.25
CA GLU A 412 10.48 2.46 8.01
C GLU A 412 11.13 3.61 7.19
N LEU A 413 10.34 4.56 6.69
CA LEU A 413 10.84 5.86 6.21
C LEU A 413 11.08 6.85 7.37
N LEU A 414 11.08 6.38 8.61
CA LEU A 414 11.50 7.18 9.75
C LEU A 414 12.98 7.58 9.55
N ILE A 415 13.15 8.87 9.51
CA ILE A 415 14.37 9.67 9.41
C ILE A 415 15.58 8.91 9.96
N PRO A 416 16.64 8.70 9.17
CA PRO A 416 17.92 8.24 9.71
C PRO A 416 18.34 9.17 10.85
N GLU A 417 18.72 8.60 11.98
CA GLU A 417 19.40 9.36 13.02
C GLU A 417 20.66 9.99 12.41
N TRP A 418 20.70 11.31 12.39
CA TRP A 418 21.87 12.10 12.00
C TRP A 418 22.85 12.19 13.15
#